data_5f675498f6fe19521430ce87f481584b
#
_entry.id   5f675498f6fe19521430ce87f481584b
#
_cell.length_a   1.000
_cell.length_b   1.000
_cell.length_c   1.000
_cell.angle_alpha   90.00
_cell.angle_beta   90.00
_cell.angle_gamma   90.00
#
_symmetry.space_group_name_H-M   'P 1'
#
loop_
_entity.id
_entity.type
_entity.pdbx_description
1 polymer ?
#
loop_
_entity_poly.entity_id
_entity_poly.type
_entity_poly.pdbx_seq_one_letter_code
_entity_poly.pdbx_strand_id
1 'polypeptide(L)'
;MIDSADNAEPGVHYKAFDDPEVSGMYVIPAHSAHAVVPVVVMRDTSLDSREYVLKFRIKENENFKLGDRGKQWRKLYLSDVLLRPTRWSDGYFGTYSKVKHRFMMEQTGLKWDDEYLEIVLSDVSMGYYWQGKFRELLYAYNHDPENKDVPLKDENGWEVKF
;
A
#
# COMPACT_ATOMS: atom_id res chain seq x y z
N MET A 1 20.39 -17.51 11.17
CA MET A 1 21.02 -16.37 10.52
C MET A 1 19.90 -15.54 9.89
N ILE A 2 19.68 -14.32 10.35
CA ILE A 2 18.82 -13.35 9.69
C ILE A 2 19.55 -12.98 8.40
N ASP A 3 18.91 -13.18 7.26
CA ASP A 3 19.45 -12.77 5.97
C ASP A 3 19.59 -11.23 5.99
N SER A 4 20.71 -10.69 5.51
CA SER A 4 20.97 -9.25 5.47
C SER A 4 19.95 -8.44 4.64
N ALA A 5 19.04 -9.14 3.94
CA ALA A 5 17.91 -8.55 3.23
C ALA A 5 16.62 -8.48 4.09
N ASP A 6 16.59 -9.08 5.29
CA ASP A 6 15.43 -9.05 6.18
C ASP A 6 15.56 -7.83 7.09
N ASN A 7 14.83 -6.78 6.78
CA ASN A 7 14.92 -5.49 7.45
C ASN A 7 13.56 -4.94 7.90
N ALA A 8 12.48 -5.72 7.73
CA ALA A 8 11.18 -5.38 8.30
C ALA A 8 11.19 -5.64 9.82
N GLU A 9 10.68 -4.68 10.58
CA GLU A 9 10.70 -4.71 12.04
C GLU A 9 9.32 -5.09 12.59
N PRO A 10 9.23 -6.08 13.51
CA PRO A 10 7.98 -6.41 14.19
C PRO A 10 7.52 -5.24 15.07
N GLY A 11 6.22 -5.00 15.09
CA GLY A 11 5.62 -3.86 15.81
C GLY A 11 5.71 -2.52 15.09
N VAL A 12 6.44 -2.44 13.96
CA VAL A 12 6.55 -1.26 13.11
C VAL A 12 5.94 -1.55 11.73
N HIS A 13 6.47 -2.55 11.03
CA HIS A 13 6.06 -2.88 9.66
C HIS A 13 5.06 -4.04 9.58
N TYR A 14 5.04 -4.89 10.60
CA TYR A 14 4.11 -6.01 10.71
C TYR A 14 3.87 -6.37 12.18
N LYS A 15 2.73 -6.99 12.50
CA LYS A 15 2.51 -7.56 13.84
C LYS A 15 3.37 -8.80 14.01
N ALA A 16 4.09 -8.86 15.13
CA ALA A 16 4.92 -10.01 15.47
C ALA A 16 4.08 -11.30 15.46
N PHE A 17 4.66 -12.43 15.01
CA PHE A 17 3.91 -13.69 14.91
C PHE A 17 3.50 -14.26 16.28
N ASP A 18 4.12 -13.82 17.36
CA ASP A 18 3.79 -14.15 18.76
C ASP A 18 2.89 -13.10 19.44
N ASP A 19 2.48 -12.06 18.70
CA ASP A 19 1.54 -11.06 19.21
C ASP A 19 0.19 -11.76 19.57
N PRO A 20 -0.35 -11.52 20.78
CA PRO A 20 -1.61 -12.14 21.23
C PRO A 20 -2.80 -11.93 20.30
N GLU A 21 -2.85 -10.81 19.56
CA GLU A 21 -3.94 -10.52 18.62
C GLU A 21 -3.91 -11.39 17.37
N VAL A 22 -2.74 -11.91 16.97
CA VAL A 22 -2.59 -12.69 15.74
C VAL A 22 -2.19 -14.15 15.97
N SER A 23 -1.54 -14.46 17.08
CA SER A 23 -1.03 -15.81 17.37
C SER A 23 -2.15 -16.87 17.39
N GLY A 24 -3.35 -16.49 17.81
CA GLY A 24 -4.54 -17.38 17.77
C GLY A 24 -5.02 -17.72 16.35
N MET A 25 -4.58 -16.99 15.33
CA MET A 25 -4.93 -17.26 13.93
C MET A 25 -4.04 -18.34 13.28
N TYR A 26 -2.95 -18.74 13.94
CA TYR A 26 -1.96 -19.68 13.41
C TYR A 26 -2.27 -21.12 13.82
N VAL A 27 -3.52 -21.51 13.66
CA VAL A 27 -4.00 -22.84 14.03
C VAL A 27 -4.49 -23.57 12.79
N ILE A 28 -4.07 -24.83 12.63
CA ILE A 28 -4.67 -25.73 11.65
C ILE A 28 -5.89 -26.35 12.32
N PRO A 29 -7.12 -26.11 11.80
CA PRO A 29 -8.32 -26.68 12.38
C PRO A 29 -8.28 -28.21 12.38
N ALA A 30 -8.91 -28.84 13.39
CA ALA A 30 -9.05 -30.28 13.42
C ALA A 30 -9.72 -30.77 12.13
N HIS A 31 -9.21 -31.93 11.60
CA HIS A 31 -9.67 -32.52 10.34
C HIS A 31 -9.42 -31.67 9.07
N SER A 32 -8.61 -30.60 9.17
CA SER A 32 -8.18 -29.82 8.00
C SER A 32 -6.76 -30.19 7.59
N ALA A 33 -6.53 -30.29 6.28
CA ALA A 33 -5.19 -30.52 5.72
C ALA A 33 -4.43 -29.23 5.42
N HIS A 34 -5.08 -28.07 5.59
CA HIS A 34 -4.50 -26.75 5.30
C HIS A 34 -5.09 -25.68 6.21
N ALA A 35 -4.34 -24.60 6.39
CA ALA A 35 -4.81 -23.38 7.02
C ALA A 35 -4.23 -22.15 6.29
N VAL A 36 -4.97 -21.07 6.27
CA VAL A 36 -4.48 -19.77 5.81
C VAL A 36 -3.88 -19.05 7.01
N VAL A 37 -2.60 -18.73 6.90
CA VAL A 37 -1.84 -18.02 7.94
C VAL A 37 -1.71 -16.55 7.51
N PRO A 38 -2.43 -15.61 8.13
CA PRO A 38 -2.34 -14.20 7.78
C PRO A 38 -1.02 -13.58 8.26
N VAL A 39 -0.47 -12.68 7.47
CA VAL A 39 0.58 -11.76 7.91
C VAL A 39 -0.06 -10.39 8.01
N VAL A 40 -0.16 -9.85 9.22
CA VAL A 40 -0.76 -8.53 9.45
C VAL A 40 0.31 -7.48 9.23
N VAL A 41 0.21 -6.76 8.11
CA VAL A 41 1.10 -5.65 7.77
C VAL A 41 0.59 -4.37 8.43
N MET A 42 1.51 -3.60 9.00
CA MET A 42 1.24 -2.30 9.60
C MET A 42 1.76 -1.21 8.67
N ARG A 43 1.00 -0.14 8.53
CA ARG A 43 1.44 1.03 7.78
C ARG A 43 2.30 1.90 8.67
N ASP A 44 3.53 2.13 8.24
CA ASP A 44 4.48 3.04 8.87
C ASP A 44 5.01 4.02 7.83
N THR A 45 5.33 5.25 8.24
CA THR A 45 5.83 6.30 7.35
C THR A 45 7.15 5.97 6.67
N SER A 46 7.94 5.07 7.25
CA SER A 46 9.19 4.58 6.63
C SER A 46 8.95 3.84 5.32
N LEU A 47 7.76 3.21 5.16
CA LEU A 47 7.34 2.54 3.93
C LEU A 47 7.14 3.50 2.75
N ASP A 48 6.92 4.80 3.02
CA ASP A 48 6.77 5.84 2.00
C ASP A 48 8.09 6.13 1.26
N SER A 49 9.22 5.78 1.86
CA SER A 49 10.55 6.14 1.37
C SER A 49 11.34 4.98 0.79
N ARG A 50 11.08 3.74 1.24
CA ARG A 50 11.80 2.55 0.81
C ARG A 50 10.99 1.28 0.99
N GLU A 51 11.43 0.23 0.32
CA GLU A 51 10.94 -1.13 0.49
C GLU A 51 11.61 -1.81 1.68
N TYR A 52 10.82 -2.53 2.45
CA TYR A 52 11.28 -3.42 3.53
C TYR A 52 10.99 -4.87 3.16
N VAL A 53 11.84 -5.75 3.65
CA VAL A 53 11.76 -7.17 3.36
C VAL A 53 11.47 -7.93 4.65
N LEU A 54 10.42 -8.71 4.65
CA LEU A 54 10.10 -9.67 5.70
C LEU A 54 10.36 -11.08 5.17
N LYS A 55 11.30 -11.79 5.78
CA LYS A 55 11.56 -13.20 5.50
C LYS A 55 11.28 -14.04 6.73
N PHE A 56 10.38 -14.97 6.62
CA PHE A 56 10.00 -15.87 7.72
C PHE A 56 9.94 -17.32 7.25
N ARG A 57 9.98 -18.23 8.21
CA ARG A 57 9.91 -19.66 7.96
C ARG A 57 9.05 -20.36 8.98
N ILE A 58 8.52 -21.52 8.57
CA ILE A 58 7.82 -22.45 9.46
C ILE A 58 8.86 -23.10 10.38
N LYS A 59 8.49 -23.27 11.65
CA LYS A 59 9.28 -23.98 12.65
C LYS A 59 8.54 -25.26 13.05
N GLU A 60 9.29 -26.34 13.29
CA GLU A 60 8.73 -27.56 13.88
C GLU A 60 8.20 -27.33 15.29
N ASN A 61 7.18 -28.05 15.62
CA ASN A 61 6.66 -28.17 16.98
C ASN A 61 6.36 -29.62 17.34
N GLU A 62 5.75 -29.87 18.48
CA GLU A 62 5.40 -31.22 18.96
C GLU A 62 4.43 -31.99 18.03
N ASN A 63 3.57 -31.22 17.31
CA ASN A 63 2.51 -31.78 16.46
C ASN A 63 2.91 -31.87 14.98
N PHE A 64 3.83 -31.03 14.50
CA PHE A 64 4.16 -30.93 13.09
C PHE A 64 5.67 -30.93 12.84
N LYS A 65 6.08 -31.71 11.83
CA LYS A 65 7.44 -31.74 11.29
C LYS A 65 7.52 -30.92 10.02
N LEU A 66 8.73 -30.46 9.69
CA LEU A 66 8.97 -29.74 8.45
C LEU A 66 8.80 -30.65 7.24
N GLY A 67 8.06 -30.18 6.25
CA GLY A 67 7.90 -30.85 4.96
C GLY A 67 8.98 -30.43 3.96
N ASP A 68 8.57 -30.22 2.70
CA ASP A 68 9.44 -29.85 1.58
C ASP A 68 10.25 -28.57 1.89
N ARG A 69 11.57 -28.67 1.77
CA ARG A 69 12.51 -27.56 2.04
C ARG A 69 12.22 -26.29 1.23
N GLY A 70 11.78 -26.43 -0.01
CA GLY A 70 11.46 -25.30 -0.88
C GLY A 70 10.20 -24.52 -0.44
N LYS A 71 9.37 -25.11 0.43
CA LYS A 71 8.09 -24.55 0.87
C LYS A 71 8.08 -24.05 2.31
N GLN A 72 9.21 -24.18 3.02
CA GLN A 72 9.32 -23.86 4.44
C GLN A 72 9.44 -22.36 4.75
N TRP A 73 9.64 -21.53 3.77
CA TRP A 73 9.86 -20.10 3.97
C TRP A 73 9.09 -19.24 2.96
N ARG A 74 8.89 -17.99 3.32
CA ARG A 74 8.33 -16.95 2.45
C ARG A 74 9.10 -15.67 2.63
N LYS A 75 9.07 -14.86 1.56
CA LYS A 75 9.64 -13.51 1.52
C LYS A 75 8.55 -12.56 1.04
N LEU A 76 8.30 -11.53 1.82
CA LEU A 76 7.36 -10.47 1.48
C LEU A 76 8.13 -9.16 1.32
N TYR A 77 7.72 -8.37 0.38
CA TYR A 77 8.20 -7.01 0.15
C TYR A 77 7.11 -6.04 0.60
N LEU A 78 7.45 -5.18 1.56
CA LEU A 78 6.55 -4.22 2.18
C LEU A 78 6.98 -2.83 1.74
N SER A 79 6.13 -2.12 1.02
CA SER A 79 6.41 -0.78 0.52
C SER A 79 5.10 -0.02 0.33
N ASP A 80 5.12 1.27 0.65
CA ASP A 80 4.08 2.26 0.32
C ASP A 80 4.68 3.35 -0.58
N VAL A 81 5.79 3.02 -1.25
CA VAL A 81 6.46 3.94 -2.17
C VAL A 81 5.58 4.14 -3.40
N LEU A 82 4.99 5.33 -3.46
CA LEU A 82 4.18 5.72 -4.61
C LEU A 82 5.09 6.19 -5.74
N LEU A 83 5.17 5.40 -6.81
CA LEU A 83 5.90 5.75 -8.02
C LEU A 83 5.00 6.50 -8.99
N ARG A 84 5.60 7.45 -9.76
CA ARG A 84 4.89 8.07 -10.88
C ARG A 84 4.54 7.00 -11.90
N PRO A 85 3.25 6.80 -12.23
CA PRO A 85 2.87 5.94 -13.33
C PRO A 85 3.49 6.42 -14.65
N THR A 86 3.91 5.51 -15.51
CA THR A 86 4.50 5.86 -16.81
C THR A 86 3.48 6.52 -17.73
N ARG A 87 2.19 6.20 -17.54
CA ARG A 87 1.06 6.76 -18.28
C ARG A 87 0.47 8.03 -17.65
N TRP A 88 1.09 8.58 -16.62
CA TRP A 88 0.62 9.83 -16.04
C TRP A 88 0.61 10.96 -17.06
N SER A 89 -0.54 11.61 -17.22
CA SER A 89 -0.72 12.70 -18.17
C SER A 89 -0.78 14.05 -17.46
N ASP A 90 0.26 14.86 -17.64
CA ASP A 90 0.30 16.22 -17.10
C ASP A 90 -0.80 17.12 -17.73
N GLY A 91 -1.29 16.78 -18.93
CA GLY A 91 -2.37 17.51 -19.60
C GLY A 91 -3.73 17.36 -18.90
N TYR A 92 -4.01 16.23 -18.28
CA TYR A 92 -5.26 16.01 -17.53
C TYR A 92 -5.09 16.24 -16.02
N PHE A 93 -3.98 15.77 -15.44
CA PHE A 93 -3.82 15.73 -13.99
C PHE A 93 -2.80 16.77 -13.47
N GLY A 94 -2.18 17.55 -14.38
CA GLY A 94 -1.12 18.49 -14.04
C GLY A 94 0.17 17.76 -13.62
N THR A 95 1.15 18.51 -13.17
CA THR A 95 2.43 17.97 -12.70
C THR A 95 2.23 16.90 -11.63
N TYR A 96 2.91 15.78 -11.78
CA TYR A 96 2.85 14.68 -10.82
C TYR A 96 3.42 15.09 -9.46
N SER A 97 2.75 14.68 -8.40
CA SER A 97 3.28 14.63 -7.04
C SER A 97 2.73 13.39 -6.32
N LYS A 98 3.48 12.87 -5.35
CA LYS A 98 3.04 11.73 -4.54
C LYS A 98 1.79 12.08 -3.74
N VAL A 99 1.73 13.30 -3.21
CA VAL A 99 0.57 13.80 -2.45
C VAL A 99 -0.67 13.84 -3.34
N LYS A 100 -0.55 14.38 -4.57
CA LYS A 100 -1.64 14.40 -5.54
C LYS A 100 -2.13 12.99 -5.88
N HIS A 101 -1.22 12.08 -6.17
CA HIS A 101 -1.57 10.69 -6.50
C HIS A 101 -2.28 10.00 -5.32
N ARG A 102 -1.76 10.18 -4.10
CA ARG A 102 -2.38 9.66 -2.88
C ARG A 102 -3.79 10.24 -2.68
N PHE A 103 -3.96 11.55 -2.85
CA PHE A 103 -5.25 12.22 -2.82
C PHE A 103 -6.24 11.59 -3.81
N MET A 104 -5.82 11.35 -5.06
CA MET A 104 -6.67 10.69 -6.06
C MET A 104 -7.12 9.30 -5.61
N MET A 105 -6.20 8.51 -5.04
CA MET A 105 -6.51 7.17 -4.52
C MET A 105 -7.46 7.21 -3.34
N GLU A 106 -7.26 8.10 -2.38
CA GLU A 106 -8.09 8.25 -1.19
C GLU A 106 -9.51 8.71 -1.53
N GLN A 107 -9.64 9.67 -2.45
CA GLN A 107 -10.95 10.19 -2.86
C GLN A 107 -11.76 9.23 -3.71
N THR A 108 -11.13 8.28 -4.38
CA THR A 108 -11.80 7.40 -5.34
C THR A 108 -11.80 5.91 -4.94
N GLY A 109 -10.90 5.50 -4.04
CA GLY A 109 -10.65 4.09 -3.74
C GLY A 109 -9.96 3.32 -4.88
N LEU A 110 -9.50 4.00 -5.93
CA LEU A 110 -8.90 3.42 -7.12
C LEU A 110 -7.37 3.62 -7.10
N LYS A 111 -6.62 2.70 -7.71
CA LYS A 111 -5.15 2.70 -7.61
C LYS A 111 -4.46 3.80 -8.41
N TRP A 112 -5.04 4.25 -9.52
CA TRP A 112 -4.45 5.23 -10.45
C TRP A 112 -3.06 4.84 -10.96
N ASP A 113 -2.81 3.52 -11.06
CA ASP A 113 -1.62 2.93 -11.63
C ASP A 113 -1.67 2.92 -13.17
N ASP A 114 -0.62 2.39 -13.81
CA ASP A 114 -0.53 2.34 -15.27
C ASP A 114 -1.69 1.56 -15.93
N GLU A 115 -2.17 0.49 -15.28
CA GLU A 115 -3.27 -0.32 -15.79
C GLU A 115 -4.58 0.47 -15.80
N TYR A 116 -4.89 1.17 -14.69
CA TYR A 116 -6.10 1.98 -14.60
C TYR A 116 -6.02 3.22 -15.49
N LEU A 117 -4.85 3.89 -15.55
CA LEU A 117 -4.65 5.04 -16.42
C LEU A 117 -4.76 4.69 -17.90
N GLU A 118 -4.37 3.48 -18.31
CA GLU A 118 -4.59 3.01 -19.69
C GLU A 118 -6.07 3.03 -20.04
N ILE A 119 -6.93 2.54 -19.14
CA ILE A 119 -8.39 2.52 -19.33
C ILE A 119 -8.93 3.97 -19.39
N VAL A 120 -8.58 4.82 -18.44
CA VAL A 120 -9.08 6.19 -18.35
C VAL A 120 -8.65 7.02 -19.56
N LEU A 121 -7.40 6.91 -19.99
CA LEU A 121 -6.83 7.72 -21.06
C LEU A 121 -7.08 7.14 -22.46
N SER A 122 -7.68 5.95 -22.57
CA SER A 122 -8.16 5.42 -23.86
C SER A 122 -9.35 6.21 -24.41
N ASP A 123 -10.08 6.94 -23.54
CA ASP A 123 -11.17 7.83 -23.90
C ASP A 123 -10.89 9.25 -23.43
N VAL A 124 -10.80 10.17 -24.38
CA VAL A 124 -10.55 11.60 -24.12
C VAL A 124 -11.62 12.20 -23.19
N SER A 125 -12.88 11.77 -23.32
CA SER A 125 -13.98 12.24 -22.46
C SER A 125 -13.81 11.82 -21.02
N MET A 126 -13.29 10.62 -20.77
CA MET A 126 -12.97 10.13 -19.42
C MET A 126 -11.83 10.91 -18.79
N GLY A 127 -10.82 11.27 -19.56
CA GLY A 127 -9.73 12.11 -19.08
C GLY A 127 -10.23 13.47 -18.58
N TYR A 128 -11.07 14.16 -19.34
CA TYR A 128 -11.67 15.44 -18.94
C TYR A 128 -12.69 15.30 -17.79
N TYR A 129 -13.46 14.21 -17.77
CA TYR A 129 -14.36 13.93 -16.66
C TYR A 129 -13.60 13.84 -15.33
N TRP A 130 -12.52 13.03 -15.29
CA TRP A 130 -11.73 12.91 -14.07
C TRP A 130 -10.99 14.19 -13.69
N GLN A 131 -10.49 14.94 -14.66
CA GLN A 131 -9.91 16.26 -14.39
C GLN A 131 -10.92 17.18 -13.69
N GLY A 132 -12.13 17.28 -14.22
CA GLY A 132 -13.22 18.07 -13.62
C GLY A 132 -13.58 17.56 -12.22
N LYS A 133 -13.69 16.23 -12.09
CA LYS A 133 -14.03 15.59 -10.82
C LYS A 133 -12.99 15.84 -9.72
N PHE A 134 -11.71 15.76 -10.07
CA PHE A 134 -10.64 16.05 -9.09
C PHE A 134 -10.57 17.53 -8.70
N ARG A 135 -10.90 18.44 -9.58
CA ARG A 135 -11.04 19.87 -9.22
C ARG A 135 -12.15 20.09 -8.20
N GLU A 136 -13.29 19.44 -8.37
CA GLU A 136 -14.40 19.49 -7.40
C GLU A 136 -14.00 18.91 -6.05
N LEU A 137 -13.40 17.69 -6.05
CA LEU A 137 -12.97 17.00 -4.84
C LEU A 137 -11.89 17.80 -4.09
N LEU A 138 -10.92 18.36 -4.81
CA LEU A 138 -9.88 19.20 -4.23
C LEU A 138 -10.44 20.49 -3.64
N TYR A 139 -11.40 21.12 -4.34
CA TYR A 139 -12.08 22.29 -3.82
C TYR A 139 -12.81 21.96 -2.51
N ALA A 140 -13.57 20.85 -2.47
CA ALA A 140 -14.25 20.41 -1.27
C ALA A 140 -13.27 20.12 -0.12
N TYR A 141 -12.18 19.42 -0.40
CA TYR A 141 -11.13 19.13 0.57
C TYR A 141 -10.51 20.40 1.16
N ASN A 142 -10.15 21.37 0.32
CA ASN A 142 -9.50 22.61 0.73
C ASN A 142 -10.43 23.54 1.54
N HIS A 143 -11.76 23.36 1.45
CA HIS A 143 -12.76 24.14 2.17
C HIS A 143 -13.45 23.35 3.28
N ASP A 144 -12.94 22.15 3.57
CA ASP A 144 -13.43 21.36 4.70
C ASP A 144 -12.93 21.97 6.02
N PRO A 145 -13.83 22.30 6.97
CA PRO A 145 -13.46 22.83 8.28
C PRO A 145 -12.47 21.93 9.06
N GLU A 146 -12.49 20.62 8.81
CA GLU A 146 -11.54 19.68 9.42
C GLU A 146 -10.11 19.91 8.91
N ASN A 147 -9.95 20.38 7.68
CA ASN A 147 -8.67 20.73 7.08
C ASN A 147 -8.25 22.18 7.38
N LYS A 148 -9.02 22.92 8.18
CA LYS A 148 -8.73 24.30 8.64
C LYS A 148 -8.49 25.29 7.50
N ASP A 149 -9.17 25.12 6.38
CA ASP A 149 -9.01 25.93 5.16
C ASP A 149 -7.55 26.02 4.66
N VAL A 150 -6.75 25.00 4.92
CA VAL A 150 -5.38 24.91 4.43
C VAL A 150 -5.37 24.16 3.11
N PRO A 151 -4.97 24.79 1.98
CA PRO A 151 -4.88 24.11 0.71
C PRO A 151 -3.93 22.90 0.76
N LEU A 152 -4.33 21.80 0.09
CA LEU A 152 -3.48 20.62 -0.05
C LEU A 152 -2.17 21.01 -0.76
N LYS A 153 -1.04 20.70 -0.14
CA LYS A 153 0.29 20.96 -0.69
C LYS A 153 0.99 19.65 -1.02
N ASP A 154 1.79 19.68 -2.08
CA ASP A 154 2.64 18.58 -2.46
C ASP A 154 3.87 18.46 -1.54
N GLU A 155 4.71 17.47 -1.80
CA GLU A 155 5.95 17.19 -1.07
C GLU A 155 7.00 18.32 -1.14
N ASN A 156 6.82 19.28 -2.05
CA ASN A 156 7.68 20.44 -2.21
C ASN A 156 7.06 21.73 -1.60
N GLY A 157 5.87 21.61 -1.02
CA GLY A 157 5.14 22.73 -0.42
C GLY A 157 4.31 23.56 -1.41
N TRP A 158 4.19 23.12 -2.68
CA TRP A 158 3.36 23.78 -3.69
C TRP A 158 1.90 23.32 -3.59
N GLU A 159 0.97 24.21 -3.83
CA GLU A 159 -0.45 23.85 -3.88
C GLU A 159 -0.72 22.80 -4.97
N VAL A 160 -1.44 21.75 -4.62
CA VAL A 160 -1.91 20.73 -5.57
C VAL A 160 -2.97 21.37 -6.49
N LYS A 161 -2.86 21.11 -7.80
CA LYS A 161 -3.81 21.58 -8.85
C LYS A 161 -4.04 20.48 -9.88
N PHE A 162 -5.27 20.41 -10.41
CA PHE A 162 -5.67 19.53 -11.51
C PHE A 162 -6.07 20.34 -12.76
#